data_629fa840a4974723e7e094ee20d65ac4
#
_entry.id   629fa840a4974723e7e094ee20d65ac4
#
_cell.length_a   1.000
_cell.length_b   1.000
_cell.length_c   1.000
_cell.angle_alpha   90.00
_cell.angle_beta   90.00
_cell.angle_gamma   90.00
#
_symmetry.space_group_name_H-M   'P 1'
#
loop_
_entity.id
_entity.type
_entity.pdbx_description
1 polymer ?
#
loop_
_entity_poly.entity_id
_entity_poly.type
_entity_poly.pdbx_seq_one_letter_code
_entity_poly.pdbx_strand_id
1 'polypeptide(L)'
;MLDEFPYLVERDPSLPSVIQSIVDSGAMRYNLLICGSSQRMMQKIVLDGSEPLYGRASEKINLSPIRAQYWWHALNLSAKQVIEEYSVWGGVPRYWVLREQYSSFDDALENLVLDEHGALAEEPEALFLDDTNAIAPYISIMTAIGQGNAKFSRIADVVGHKVSELAPVMKNLIAMHYVRKEVPFGEDAEKSKKTLYVIDDPFLDFYYRFVVPARPLLSIDRTDVVLQNIHDHMAEHVGHIWERLCQIAVSGNNVFGHTWNVAAHWWGKVPVFKEGKKTPVSNRELEFDVVAESMDDKDTILVGECKWKSADHAERLLAQLQEKVKYASFAKGKKIVYALFLREQPLSITDCKMMFPEDVLKNLPK
;
A
#
# COMPACT_ATOMS: atom_id res chain seq x y z
N MET A 1 -9.98 -28.45 -12.18
CA MET A 1 -9.26 -27.53 -11.31
C MET A 1 -8.74 -28.34 -10.12
N LEU A 2 -7.49 -28.10 -9.72
CA LEU A 2 -6.90 -28.58 -8.47
C LEU A 2 -6.73 -27.36 -7.58
N ASP A 3 -7.54 -27.29 -6.56
CA ASP A 3 -7.52 -26.23 -5.58
C ASP A 3 -6.63 -26.63 -4.40
N GLU A 4 -6.05 -25.66 -3.72
CA GLU A 4 -5.10 -25.85 -2.62
C GLU A 4 -4.01 -26.88 -2.94
N PHE A 5 -3.49 -26.79 -4.15
CA PHE A 5 -2.51 -27.72 -4.70
C PHE A 5 -1.27 -27.93 -3.81
N PRO A 6 -0.72 -26.92 -3.15
CA PRO A 6 0.43 -27.10 -2.25
C PRO A 6 0.17 -28.15 -1.14
N TYR A 7 -1.01 -28.14 -0.55
CA TYR A 7 -1.35 -29.13 0.49
C TYR A 7 -1.56 -30.54 -0.06
N LEU A 8 -1.96 -30.65 -1.34
CA LEU A 8 -2.00 -31.97 -2.01
C LEU A 8 -0.58 -32.50 -2.21
N VAL A 9 0.36 -31.64 -2.59
CA VAL A 9 1.78 -32.00 -2.78
C VAL A 9 2.45 -32.36 -1.45
N GLU A 10 2.11 -31.72 -0.36
CA GLU A 10 2.60 -32.12 0.98
C GLU A 10 2.20 -33.55 1.35
N ARG A 11 0.99 -33.96 0.97
CA ARG A 11 0.50 -35.32 1.22
C ARG A 11 1.01 -36.34 0.21
N ASP A 12 1.15 -35.94 -1.03
CA ASP A 12 1.70 -36.76 -2.12
C ASP A 12 2.77 -35.99 -2.90
N PRO A 13 4.04 -36.04 -2.49
CA PRO A 13 5.15 -35.37 -3.17
C PRO A 13 5.40 -35.85 -4.62
N SER A 14 4.79 -36.96 -5.03
CA SER A 14 4.93 -37.47 -6.42
C SER A 14 3.98 -36.76 -7.39
N LEU A 15 2.95 -36.10 -6.90
CA LEU A 15 1.90 -35.47 -7.72
C LEU A 15 2.41 -34.49 -8.77
N PRO A 16 3.38 -33.59 -8.50
CA PRO A 16 3.96 -32.72 -9.53
C PRO A 16 4.60 -33.50 -10.68
N SER A 17 5.31 -34.61 -10.39
CA SER A 17 5.95 -35.45 -11.41
C SER A 17 4.93 -36.22 -12.24
N VAL A 18 3.84 -36.68 -11.64
CA VAL A 18 2.72 -37.31 -12.36
C VAL A 18 2.08 -36.32 -13.34
N ILE A 19 1.77 -35.12 -12.90
CA ILE A 19 1.23 -34.05 -13.74
C ILE A 19 2.21 -33.71 -14.86
N GLN A 20 3.50 -33.58 -14.56
CA GLN A 20 4.56 -33.38 -15.54
C GLN A 20 4.49 -34.45 -16.64
N SER A 21 4.45 -35.73 -16.28
CA SER A 21 4.41 -36.85 -17.23
C SER A 21 3.18 -36.77 -18.15
N ILE A 22 2.01 -36.41 -17.59
CA ILE A 22 0.78 -36.26 -18.36
C ILE A 22 0.88 -35.08 -19.34
N VAL A 23 1.42 -33.92 -18.90
CA VAL A 23 1.61 -32.76 -19.76
C VAL A 23 2.61 -33.06 -20.88
N ASP A 24 3.76 -33.64 -20.55
CA ASP A 24 4.85 -33.91 -21.50
C ASP A 24 4.46 -34.98 -22.52
N SER A 25 3.56 -35.89 -22.19
CA SER A 25 3.05 -36.91 -23.12
C SER A 25 2.15 -36.33 -24.22
N GLY A 26 1.66 -35.10 -24.10
CA GLY A 26 0.68 -34.49 -25.00
C GLY A 26 -0.69 -35.17 -24.99
N ALA A 27 -0.95 -36.08 -24.03
CA ALA A 27 -2.21 -36.81 -23.91
C ALA A 27 -3.35 -36.00 -23.27
N MET A 28 -3.01 -34.85 -22.69
CA MET A 28 -3.97 -33.98 -22.01
C MET A 28 -4.92 -33.32 -23.02
N ARG A 29 -6.22 -33.61 -22.90
CA ARG A 29 -7.28 -33.07 -23.77
C ARG A 29 -8.17 -32.04 -23.07
N TYR A 30 -7.76 -31.53 -21.93
CA TYR A 30 -8.48 -30.54 -21.13
C TYR A 30 -7.47 -29.53 -20.55
N ASN A 31 -7.97 -28.37 -20.22
CA ASN A 31 -7.19 -27.37 -19.49
C ASN A 31 -7.10 -27.75 -18.02
N LEU A 32 -5.91 -27.76 -17.46
CA LEU A 32 -5.67 -27.98 -16.04
C LEU A 32 -5.39 -26.62 -15.39
N LEU A 33 -6.22 -26.27 -14.41
CA LEU A 33 -6.00 -25.12 -13.54
C LEU A 33 -5.51 -25.63 -12.18
N ILE A 34 -4.37 -25.11 -11.74
CA ILE A 34 -3.78 -25.38 -10.43
C ILE A 34 -3.79 -24.07 -9.66
N CYS A 35 -4.34 -24.05 -8.45
CA CYS A 35 -4.34 -22.86 -7.59
C CYS A 35 -3.96 -23.24 -6.15
N GLY A 36 -3.59 -22.24 -5.37
CA GLY A 36 -3.26 -22.35 -3.95
C GLY A 36 -3.16 -20.98 -3.32
N SER A 37 -3.55 -20.88 -2.06
CA SER A 37 -3.54 -19.64 -1.27
C SER A 37 -2.11 -19.22 -0.87
N SER A 38 -1.23 -20.17 -0.55
CA SER A 38 0.15 -19.90 -0.18
C SER A 38 1.00 -19.52 -1.40
N GLN A 39 1.33 -18.24 -1.53
CA GLN A 39 2.18 -17.73 -2.62
C GLN A 39 3.58 -18.35 -2.58
N ARG A 40 4.16 -18.53 -1.40
CA ARG A 40 5.49 -19.11 -1.23
C ARG A 40 5.55 -20.57 -1.71
N MET A 41 4.55 -21.37 -1.33
CA MET A 41 4.49 -22.77 -1.72
C MET A 41 4.25 -22.91 -3.21
N MET A 42 3.33 -22.11 -3.78
CA MET A 42 3.07 -22.09 -5.23
C MET A 42 4.30 -21.67 -6.02
N GLN A 43 5.02 -20.63 -5.58
CA GLN A 43 6.27 -20.21 -6.23
C GLN A 43 7.31 -21.33 -6.23
N LYS A 44 7.48 -22.04 -5.12
CA LYS A 44 8.39 -23.18 -5.05
C LYS A 44 7.99 -24.27 -6.02
N ILE A 45 6.73 -24.72 -6.01
CA ILE A 45 6.25 -25.86 -6.81
C ILE A 45 6.25 -25.58 -8.33
N VAL A 46 5.94 -24.33 -8.73
CA VAL A 46 5.68 -24.01 -10.16
C VAL A 46 6.79 -23.17 -10.77
N LEU A 47 7.54 -22.38 -9.99
CA LEU A 47 8.50 -21.41 -10.48
C LEU A 47 9.96 -21.77 -10.21
N ASP A 48 10.25 -22.71 -9.32
CA ASP A 48 11.61 -23.18 -9.07
C ASP A 48 12.07 -24.06 -10.24
N GLY A 49 13.24 -23.73 -10.84
CA GLY A 49 13.79 -24.43 -11.97
C GLY A 49 14.13 -25.90 -11.75
N SER A 50 14.21 -26.33 -10.49
CA SER A 50 14.45 -27.72 -10.09
C SER A 50 13.16 -28.56 -9.98
N GLU A 51 12.00 -27.91 -10.01
CA GLU A 51 10.71 -28.56 -9.76
C GLU A 51 10.05 -29.11 -11.05
N PRO A 52 9.31 -30.22 -10.97
CA PRO A 52 8.75 -30.89 -12.16
C PRO A 52 7.83 -30.02 -13.02
N LEU A 53 7.10 -29.08 -12.44
CA LEU A 53 6.14 -28.22 -13.15
C LEU A 53 6.75 -26.97 -13.74
N TYR A 54 8.05 -26.73 -13.52
CA TYR A 54 8.74 -25.57 -14.08
C TYR A 54 8.65 -25.51 -15.60
N GLY A 55 8.26 -24.34 -16.13
CA GLY A 55 8.18 -24.09 -17.59
C GLY A 55 7.00 -24.77 -18.30
N ARG A 56 6.09 -25.47 -17.58
CA ARG A 56 4.95 -26.19 -18.17
C ARG A 56 3.62 -25.45 -18.10
N ALA A 57 3.55 -24.40 -17.31
CA ALA A 57 2.37 -23.53 -17.28
C ALA A 57 2.33 -22.65 -18.54
N SER A 58 1.23 -22.71 -19.29
CA SER A 58 0.96 -21.79 -20.42
C SER A 58 0.62 -20.38 -19.93
N GLU A 59 -0.04 -20.28 -18.79
CA GLU A 59 -0.42 -19.01 -18.17
C GLU A 59 -0.14 -19.06 -16.66
N LYS A 60 0.25 -17.93 -16.10
CA LYS A 60 0.43 -17.73 -14.66
C LYS A 60 -0.40 -16.52 -14.25
N ILE A 61 -1.39 -16.76 -13.40
CA ILE A 61 -2.30 -15.73 -12.92
C ILE A 61 -1.95 -15.45 -11.46
N ASN A 62 -1.53 -14.24 -11.18
CA ASN A 62 -1.40 -13.73 -9.82
C ASN A 62 -2.61 -12.85 -9.52
N LEU A 63 -3.49 -13.31 -8.64
CA LEU A 63 -4.66 -12.55 -8.22
C LEU A 63 -4.23 -11.47 -7.24
N SER A 64 -4.31 -10.24 -7.68
CA SER A 64 -4.10 -9.08 -6.81
C SER A 64 -5.41 -8.72 -6.08
N PRO A 65 -5.31 -8.06 -4.91
CA PRO A 65 -6.47 -7.50 -4.23
C PRO A 65 -7.29 -6.60 -5.16
N ILE A 66 -8.60 -6.59 -5.01
CA ILE A 66 -9.52 -5.77 -5.82
C ILE A 66 -9.26 -4.30 -5.49
N ARG A 67 -9.09 -3.49 -6.54
CA ARG A 67 -8.78 -2.06 -6.39
C ARG A 67 -10.01 -1.26 -6.01
N ALA A 68 -9.81 -0.12 -5.37
CA ALA A 68 -10.86 0.73 -4.79
C ALA A 68 -11.97 1.12 -5.80
N GLN A 69 -11.64 1.38 -7.09
CA GLN A 69 -12.64 1.78 -8.09
C GLN A 69 -13.71 0.71 -8.35
N TYR A 70 -13.36 -0.58 -8.21
CA TYR A 70 -14.34 -1.66 -8.42
C TYR A 70 -15.37 -1.70 -7.29
N TRP A 71 -14.95 -1.41 -6.05
CA TRP A 71 -15.86 -1.27 -4.92
C TRP A 71 -16.80 -0.09 -5.08
N TRP A 72 -16.33 1.03 -5.65
CA TRP A 72 -17.18 2.17 -5.96
C TRP A 72 -18.32 1.81 -6.91
N HIS A 73 -18.05 0.97 -7.92
CA HIS A 73 -19.08 0.52 -8.85
C HIS A 73 -19.98 -0.59 -8.29
N ALA A 74 -19.48 -1.40 -7.36
CA ALA A 74 -20.21 -2.54 -6.78
C ALA A 74 -21.14 -2.12 -5.64
N LEU A 75 -20.76 -1.09 -4.88
CA LEU A 75 -21.46 -0.64 -3.68
C LEU A 75 -22.16 0.70 -3.93
N ASN A 76 -23.29 0.93 -3.27
CA ASN A 76 -24.01 2.20 -3.36
C ASN A 76 -23.40 3.25 -2.39
N LEU A 77 -22.09 3.47 -2.49
CA LEU A 77 -21.33 4.42 -1.68
C LEU A 77 -20.84 5.60 -2.53
N SER A 78 -20.68 6.77 -1.93
CA SER A 78 -19.95 7.86 -2.56
C SER A 78 -18.46 7.51 -2.73
N ALA A 79 -17.78 8.12 -3.69
CA ALA A 79 -16.34 7.90 -3.88
C ALA A 79 -15.52 8.17 -2.62
N LYS A 80 -15.89 9.19 -1.84
CA LYS A 80 -15.29 9.49 -0.54
C LYS A 80 -15.46 8.32 0.45
N GLN A 81 -16.68 7.81 0.61
CA GLN A 81 -16.95 6.67 1.50
C GLN A 81 -16.19 5.42 1.06
N VAL A 82 -16.10 5.16 -0.25
CA VAL A 82 -15.32 4.03 -0.75
C VAL A 82 -13.85 4.13 -0.34
N ILE A 83 -13.24 5.30 -0.41
CA ILE A 83 -11.84 5.49 -0.01
C ILE A 83 -11.68 5.30 1.51
N GLU A 84 -12.60 5.82 2.31
CA GLU A 84 -12.63 5.65 3.76
C GLU A 84 -12.77 4.16 4.14
N GLU A 85 -13.74 3.46 3.56
CA GLU A 85 -13.96 2.03 3.79
C GLU A 85 -12.76 1.19 3.25
N TYR A 86 -12.25 1.51 2.05
CA TYR A 86 -11.12 0.82 1.45
C TYR A 86 -9.83 0.94 2.28
N SER A 87 -9.65 2.05 2.99
CA SER A 87 -8.51 2.25 3.87
C SER A 87 -8.50 1.28 5.06
N VAL A 88 -9.64 0.67 5.38
CA VAL A 88 -9.80 -0.31 6.47
C VAL A 88 -9.91 -1.73 5.91
N TRP A 89 -10.81 -1.95 4.95
CA TRP A 89 -11.11 -3.31 4.47
C TRP A 89 -10.20 -3.76 3.31
N GLY A 90 -9.47 -2.83 2.70
CA GLY A 90 -8.56 -3.14 1.59
C GLY A 90 -9.27 -3.73 0.37
N GLY A 91 -8.57 -4.62 -0.34
CA GLY A 91 -9.04 -5.20 -1.59
C GLY A 91 -9.44 -6.68 -1.50
N VAL A 92 -9.50 -7.28 -0.31
CA VAL A 92 -9.87 -8.70 -0.14
C VAL A 92 -11.39 -8.86 -0.16
N PRO A 93 -11.98 -9.60 -1.13
CA PRO A 93 -13.44 -9.72 -1.26
C PRO A 93 -14.14 -10.22 0.00
N ARG A 94 -13.54 -11.16 0.72
CA ARG A 94 -14.09 -11.73 1.95
C ARG A 94 -14.39 -10.65 3.00
N TYR A 95 -13.50 -9.65 3.15
CA TYR A 95 -13.69 -8.60 4.16
C TYR A 95 -14.90 -7.71 3.84
N TRP A 96 -15.14 -7.42 2.57
CA TRP A 96 -16.31 -6.67 2.12
C TRP A 96 -17.61 -7.46 2.30
N VAL A 97 -17.62 -8.77 1.99
CA VAL A 97 -18.78 -9.64 2.24
C VAL A 97 -19.14 -9.69 3.73
N LEU A 98 -18.14 -9.70 4.60
CA LEU A 98 -18.37 -9.64 6.05
C LEU A 98 -18.87 -8.25 6.47
N ARG A 99 -18.26 -7.17 5.94
CA ARG A 99 -18.63 -5.77 6.20
C ARG A 99 -20.09 -5.48 5.84
N GLU A 100 -20.56 -6.00 4.71
CA GLU A 100 -21.94 -5.77 4.24
C GLU A 100 -23.01 -6.36 5.16
N GLN A 101 -22.66 -7.24 6.07
CA GLN A 101 -23.60 -7.83 7.04
C GLN A 101 -23.98 -6.85 8.17
N TYR A 102 -23.28 -5.71 8.28
CA TYR A 102 -23.45 -4.73 9.35
C TYR A 102 -24.03 -3.42 8.82
N SER A 103 -24.83 -2.76 9.64
CA SER A 103 -25.58 -1.58 9.26
C SER A 103 -24.72 -0.32 9.15
N SER A 104 -23.63 -0.24 9.91
CA SER A 104 -22.70 0.89 9.94
C SER A 104 -21.25 0.45 9.89
N PHE A 105 -20.36 1.40 9.59
CA PHE A 105 -18.91 1.19 9.64
C PHE A 105 -18.44 0.81 11.05
N ASP A 106 -18.91 1.52 12.07
CA ASP A 106 -18.51 1.28 13.45
C ASP A 106 -18.99 -0.08 13.95
N ASP A 107 -20.25 -0.46 13.64
CA ASP A 107 -20.82 -1.76 13.97
C ASP A 107 -19.98 -2.91 13.38
N ALA A 108 -19.54 -2.75 12.12
CA ALA A 108 -18.65 -3.71 11.50
C ALA A 108 -17.26 -3.76 12.14
N LEU A 109 -16.67 -2.61 12.48
CA LEU A 109 -15.38 -2.55 13.18
C LEU A 109 -15.43 -3.26 14.53
N GLU A 110 -16.43 -2.92 15.34
CA GLU A 110 -16.61 -3.51 16.67
C GLU A 110 -16.71 -5.03 16.58
N ASN A 111 -17.58 -5.54 15.75
CA ASN A 111 -17.91 -6.97 15.73
C ASN A 111 -16.96 -7.83 14.87
N LEU A 112 -16.29 -7.27 13.86
CA LEU A 112 -15.38 -8.04 13.00
C LEU A 112 -13.93 -8.00 13.45
N VAL A 113 -13.48 -6.87 14.02
CA VAL A 113 -12.05 -6.60 14.21
C VAL A 113 -11.69 -6.33 15.67
N LEU A 114 -12.55 -5.62 16.43
CA LEU A 114 -12.26 -5.21 17.80
C LEU A 114 -12.76 -6.22 18.83
N ASP A 115 -13.79 -7.00 18.52
CA ASP A 115 -14.21 -8.14 19.33
C ASP A 115 -13.18 -9.28 19.17
N GLU A 116 -12.71 -9.86 20.29
CA GLU A 116 -11.76 -10.98 20.28
C GLU A 116 -12.27 -12.22 19.54
N HIS A 117 -13.61 -12.37 19.43
CA HIS A 117 -14.27 -13.45 18.68
C HIS A 117 -14.68 -13.02 17.26
N GLY A 118 -14.34 -11.81 16.84
CA GLY A 118 -14.65 -11.28 15.52
C GLY A 118 -13.96 -12.07 14.40
N ALA A 119 -14.63 -12.20 13.28
CA ALA A 119 -14.16 -13.03 12.15
C ALA A 119 -12.82 -12.56 11.55
N LEU A 120 -12.36 -11.34 11.85
CA LEU A 120 -11.11 -10.75 11.38
C LEU A 120 -10.16 -10.39 12.55
N ALA A 121 -10.51 -10.73 13.79
CA ALA A 121 -9.72 -10.41 14.97
C ALA A 121 -8.31 -11.02 14.96
N GLU A 122 -8.17 -12.23 14.41
CA GLU A 122 -6.89 -12.96 14.29
C GLU A 122 -6.47 -13.18 12.82
N GLU A 123 -7.09 -12.45 11.87
CA GLU A 123 -6.81 -12.63 10.44
C GLU A 123 -5.33 -12.44 10.09
N PRO A 124 -4.59 -11.42 10.62
CA PRO A 124 -3.18 -11.26 10.29
C PRO A 124 -2.30 -12.42 10.74
N GLU A 125 -2.59 -13.01 11.89
CA GLU A 125 -1.88 -14.19 12.39
C GLU A 125 -2.14 -15.41 11.49
N ALA A 126 -3.39 -15.60 11.07
CA ALA A 126 -3.77 -16.70 10.18
C ALA A 126 -3.09 -16.59 8.82
N LEU A 127 -3.01 -15.38 8.23
CA LEU A 127 -2.31 -15.14 6.97
C LEU A 127 -0.82 -15.53 7.04
N PHE A 128 -0.15 -15.26 8.16
CA PHE A 128 1.26 -15.65 8.30
C PHE A 128 1.44 -17.15 8.56
N LEU A 129 0.51 -17.81 9.24
CA LEU A 129 0.58 -19.26 9.49
C LEU A 129 0.51 -20.06 8.19
N ASP A 130 -0.22 -19.59 7.19
CA ASP A 130 -0.28 -20.22 5.88
C ASP A 130 1.05 -20.20 5.13
N ASP A 131 1.88 -19.18 5.40
CA ASP A 131 3.14 -18.96 4.68
C ASP A 131 4.40 -19.32 5.48
N THR A 132 4.33 -19.44 6.82
CA THR A 132 5.51 -19.71 7.66
C THR A 132 5.18 -20.38 9.00
N ASN A 133 6.08 -21.27 9.46
CA ASN A 133 5.98 -21.89 10.78
C ASN A 133 6.49 -20.99 11.93
N ALA A 134 7.11 -19.85 11.62
CA ALA A 134 7.71 -18.94 12.61
C ALA A 134 7.14 -17.51 12.42
N ILE A 135 5.92 -17.28 12.89
CA ILE A 135 5.19 -16.02 12.67
C ILE A 135 5.68 -14.84 13.51
N ALA A 136 6.27 -15.07 14.67
CA ALA A 136 6.62 -14.00 15.62
C ALA A 136 7.51 -12.89 15.02
N PRO A 137 8.56 -13.17 14.22
CA PRO A 137 9.36 -12.11 13.58
C PRO A 137 8.55 -11.29 12.56
N TYR A 138 7.60 -11.90 11.86
CA TYR A 138 6.72 -11.22 10.91
C TYR A 138 5.81 -10.24 11.63
N ILE A 139 5.10 -10.70 12.67
CA ILE A 139 4.25 -9.86 13.51
C ILE A 139 5.05 -8.70 14.12
N SER A 140 6.26 -8.96 14.64
CA SER A 140 7.10 -7.93 15.25
C SER A 140 7.50 -6.83 14.25
N ILE A 141 7.88 -7.20 13.02
CA ILE A 141 8.21 -6.23 11.96
C ILE A 141 6.96 -5.43 11.56
N MET A 142 5.83 -6.11 11.32
CA MET A 142 4.58 -5.46 10.94
C MET A 142 4.10 -4.49 12.03
N THR A 143 4.18 -4.90 13.30
CA THR A 143 3.87 -4.03 14.45
C THR A 143 4.78 -2.80 14.47
N ALA A 144 6.09 -2.97 14.28
CA ALA A 144 7.01 -1.84 14.27
C ALA A 144 6.69 -0.86 13.13
N ILE A 145 6.36 -1.36 11.93
CA ILE A 145 5.98 -0.52 10.79
C ILE A 145 4.65 0.19 11.06
N GLY A 146 3.62 -0.52 11.51
CA GLY A 146 2.30 0.05 11.83
C GLY A 146 2.37 1.15 12.90
N GLN A 147 3.37 1.09 13.78
CA GLN A 147 3.68 2.14 14.77
C GLN A 147 4.57 3.28 14.21
N GLY A 148 4.72 3.39 12.88
CA GLY A 148 5.40 4.49 12.21
C GLY A 148 6.92 4.33 12.04
N ASN A 149 7.49 3.16 12.32
CA ASN A 149 8.93 2.91 12.09
C ASN A 149 9.15 2.44 10.64
N ALA A 150 9.44 3.35 9.73
CA ALA A 150 9.57 3.03 8.31
C ALA A 150 11.01 2.71 7.85
N LYS A 151 12.05 3.11 8.60
CA LYS A 151 13.45 2.79 8.25
C LYS A 151 13.84 1.44 8.80
N PHE A 152 14.49 0.59 7.99
CA PHE A 152 14.82 -0.79 8.39
C PHE A 152 15.71 -0.87 9.65
N SER A 153 16.66 0.04 9.78
CA SER A 153 17.46 0.13 11.00
C SER A 153 16.61 0.43 12.24
N ARG A 154 15.62 1.33 12.10
CA ARG A 154 14.71 1.69 13.19
C ARG A 154 13.77 0.55 13.54
N ILE A 155 13.26 -0.17 12.52
CA ILE A 155 12.46 -1.39 12.71
C ILE A 155 13.27 -2.40 13.51
N ALA A 156 14.52 -2.66 13.11
CA ALA A 156 15.41 -3.61 13.78
C ALA A 156 15.69 -3.20 15.24
N ASP A 157 15.92 -1.92 15.51
CA ASP A 157 16.13 -1.39 16.87
C ASP A 157 14.88 -1.62 17.75
N VAL A 158 13.68 -1.35 17.24
CA VAL A 158 12.41 -1.52 17.97
C VAL A 158 12.12 -2.99 18.24
N VAL A 159 12.37 -3.87 17.26
CA VAL A 159 12.19 -5.33 17.40
C VAL A 159 13.25 -5.97 18.31
N GLY A 160 14.37 -5.29 18.54
CA GLY A 160 15.48 -5.80 19.37
C GLY A 160 16.37 -6.82 18.67
N HIS A 161 16.43 -6.79 17.33
CA HIS A 161 17.22 -7.69 16.51
C HIS A 161 18.17 -6.93 15.58
N LYS A 162 19.20 -7.62 15.07
CA LYS A 162 20.08 -7.05 14.05
C LYS A 162 19.37 -7.00 12.69
N VAL A 163 19.67 -5.99 11.89
CA VAL A 163 19.15 -5.86 10.50
C VAL A 163 19.41 -7.14 9.69
N SER A 164 20.60 -7.76 9.84
CA SER A 164 20.95 -8.99 9.14
C SER A 164 20.08 -10.19 9.50
N GLU A 165 19.57 -10.26 10.72
CA GLU A 165 18.70 -11.33 11.19
C GLU A 165 17.26 -11.15 10.64
N LEU A 166 16.79 -9.91 10.53
CA LEU A 166 15.45 -9.59 10.03
C LEU A 166 15.39 -9.50 8.50
N ALA A 167 16.52 -9.38 7.79
CA ALA A 167 16.55 -9.22 6.34
C ALA A 167 15.84 -10.34 5.55
N PRO A 168 15.96 -11.63 5.90
CA PRO A 168 15.19 -12.69 5.24
C PRO A 168 13.68 -12.57 5.45
N VAL A 169 13.25 -12.19 6.66
CA VAL A 169 11.84 -12.01 7.00
C VAL A 169 11.27 -10.82 6.22
N MET A 170 11.98 -9.69 6.21
CA MET A 170 11.59 -8.51 5.42
C MET A 170 11.50 -8.84 3.92
N LYS A 171 12.44 -9.62 3.38
CA LYS A 171 12.40 -10.07 1.99
C LYS A 171 11.14 -10.90 1.68
N ASN A 172 10.77 -11.79 2.60
CA ASN A 172 9.55 -12.58 2.47
C ASN A 172 8.29 -11.70 2.53
N LEU A 173 8.21 -10.76 3.50
CA LEU A 173 7.09 -9.81 3.60
C LEU A 173 6.89 -9.01 2.30
N ILE A 174 7.98 -8.61 1.65
CA ILE A 174 7.94 -7.93 0.36
C ILE A 174 7.49 -8.87 -0.76
N ALA A 175 7.99 -10.11 -0.79
CA ALA A 175 7.61 -11.10 -1.79
C ALA A 175 6.14 -11.52 -1.69
N MET A 176 5.57 -11.50 -0.48
CA MET A 176 4.15 -11.75 -0.20
C MET A 176 3.26 -10.50 -0.39
N HIS A 177 3.83 -9.37 -0.81
CA HIS A 177 3.12 -8.08 -0.97
C HIS A 177 2.47 -7.52 0.31
N TYR A 178 2.94 -7.93 1.50
CA TYR A 178 2.48 -7.32 2.76
C TYR A 178 3.23 -6.04 3.10
N VAL A 179 4.49 -5.94 2.64
CA VAL A 179 5.34 -4.75 2.79
C VAL A 179 5.86 -4.33 1.43
N ARG A 180 5.88 -3.03 1.15
CA ARG A 180 6.55 -2.47 -0.02
C ARG A 180 7.69 -1.55 0.39
N LYS A 181 8.65 -1.39 -0.53
CA LYS A 181 9.71 -0.39 -0.43
C LYS A 181 9.25 0.90 -1.07
N GLU A 182 9.45 2.00 -0.40
CA GLU A 182 9.36 3.34 -0.97
C GLU A 182 10.75 3.98 -1.03
N VAL A 183 11.04 4.65 -2.13
CA VAL A 183 12.24 5.46 -2.30
C VAL A 183 11.84 6.83 -2.81
N PRO A 184 12.58 7.89 -2.48
CA PRO A 184 12.26 9.22 -2.97
C PRO A 184 12.24 9.25 -4.50
N PHE A 185 11.31 10.01 -5.08
CA PHE A 185 11.25 10.25 -6.51
C PHE A 185 12.66 10.58 -7.08
N GLY A 186 13.01 9.94 -8.19
CA GLY A 186 14.30 10.10 -8.86
C GLY A 186 15.46 9.30 -8.26
N GLU A 187 15.25 8.52 -7.19
CA GLU A 187 16.26 7.61 -6.65
C GLU A 187 16.07 6.18 -7.16
N ASP A 188 17.18 5.46 -7.30
CA ASP A 188 17.19 4.03 -7.66
C ASP A 188 16.78 3.18 -6.45
N ALA A 189 15.74 2.36 -6.61
CA ALA A 189 15.18 1.55 -5.53
C ALA A 189 16.15 0.52 -4.93
N GLU A 190 17.17 0.08 -5.71
CA GLU A 190 18.16 -0.90 -5.24
C GLU A 190 19.34 -0.24 -4.51
N LYS A 191 19.64 1.03 -4.83
CA LYS A 191 20.81 1.75 -4.33
C LYS A 191 20.50 2.80 -3.28
N SER A 192 19.25 3.21 -3.16
CA SER A 192 18.88 4.27 -2.24
C SER A 192 19.09 3.87 -0.78
N LYS A 193 19.75 4.75 -0.03
CA LYS A 193 19.89 4.64 1.44
C LYS A 193 18.72 5.28 2.20
N LYS A 194 17.77 5.85 1.46
CA LYS A 194 16.59 6.52 2.02
C LYS A 194 15.33 5.65 1.93
N THR A 195 15.49 4.36 1.66
CA THR A 195 14.36 3.43 1.56
C THR A 195 13.54 3.41 2.84
N LEU A 196 12.24 3.55 2.67
CA LEU A 196 11.22 3.33 3.69
C LEU A 196 10.50 2.00 3.40
N TYR A 197 10.05 1.36 4.46
CA TYR A 197 9.25 0.13 4.41
C TYR A 197 7.88 0.47 4.98
N VAL A 198 6.83 0.21 4.21
CA VAL A 198 5.45 0.51 4.56
C VAL A 198 4.58 -0.71 4.33
N ILE A 199 3.55 -0.87 5.11
CA ILE A 199 2.57 -1.93 4.91
C ILE A 199 1.79 -1.62 3.62
N ASP A 200 1.67 -2.60 2.72
CA ASP A 200 1.05 -2.41 1.39
C ASP A 200 -0.45 -2.74 1.38
N ASP A 201 -0.89 -3.64 2.24
CA ASP A 201 -2.29 -3.99 2.41
C ASP A 201 -2.99 -3.03 3.39
N PRO A 202 -4.09 -2.35 2.99
CA PRO A 202 -4.77 -1.38 3.86
C PRO A 202 -5.34 -1.99 5.14
N PHE A 203 -5.87 -3.23 5.10
CA PHE A 203 -6.40 -3.88 6.30
C PHE A 203 -5.30 -4.17 7.30
N LEU A 204 -4.16 -4.70 6.84
CA LEU A 204 -3.01 -4.94 7.70
C LEU A 204 -2.44 -3.63 8.27
N ASP A 205 -2.37 -2.55 7.45
CA ASP A 205 -1.91 -1.24 7.93
C ASP A 205 -2.84 -0.71 9.04
N PHE A 206 -4.17 -0.76 8.83
CA PHE A 206 -5.16 -0.42 9.85
C PHE A 206 -5.00 -1.27 11.13
N TYR A 207 -4.89 -2.58 10.97
CA TYR A 207 -4.81 -3.51 12.09
C TYR A 207 -3.55 -3.31 12.96
N TYR A 208 -2.38 -3.22 12.34
CA TYR A 208 -1.13 -3.02 13.07
C TYR A 208 -0.99 -1.61 13.65
N ARG A 209 -1.68 -0.64 13.07
CA ARG A 209 -1.70 0.73 13.56
C ARG A 209 -2.62 0.92 14.76
N PHE A 210 -3.82 0.34 14.74
CA PHE A 210 -4.87 0.62 15.71
C PHE A 210 -5.19 -0.56 16.64
N VAL A 211 -5.29 -1.77 16.11
CA VAL A 211 -5.77 -2.93 16.86
C VAL A 211 -4.67 -3.52 17.75
N VAL A 212 -3.50 -3.79 17.19
CA VAL A 212 -2.39 -4.40 17.95
C VAL A 212 -2.00 -3.57 19.17
N PRO A 213 -1.81 -2.23 19.09
CA PRO A 213 -1.50 -1.43 20.28
C PRO A 213 -2.63 -1.37 21.30
N ALA A 214 -3.87 -1.57 20.83
CA ALA A 214 -5.08 -1.47 21.67
C ALA A 214 -5.46 -2.80 22.34
N ARG A 215 -4.82 -3.92 22.02
CA ARG A 215 -5.12 -5.25 22.60
C ARG A 215 -5.28 -5.26 24.13
N PRO A 216 -4.46 -4.53 24.93
CA PRO A 216 -4.66 -4.46 26.39
C PRO A 216 -5.99 -3.80 26.79
N LEU A 217 -6.49 -2.84 26.00
CA LEU A 217 -7.79 -2.20 26.25
C LEU A 217 -8.94 -3.12 25.82
N LEU A 218 -8.80 -3.79 24.67
CA LEU A 218 -9.79 -4.73 24.17
C LEU A 218 -9.98 -5.91 25.13
N SER A 219 -8.88 -6.44 25.73
CA SER A 219 -8.95 -7.54 26.70
C SER A 219 -9.65 -7.21 28.02
N ILE A 220 -10.01 -5.96 28.25
CA ILE A 220 -10.79 -5.48 29.41
C ILE A 220 -12.08 -4.77 28.97
N ASP A 221 -12.60 -5.13 27.79
CA ASP A 221 -13.86 -4.65 27.22
C ASP A 221 -13.95 -3.12 27.02
N ARG A 222 -12.81 -2.43 26.78
CA ARG A 222 -12.77 -0.98 26.53
C ARG A 222 -12.77 -0.65 25.04
N THR A 223 -13.64 -1.32 24.29
CA THR A 223 -13.85 -1.09 22.84
C THR A 223 -14.26 0.35 22.55
N ASP A 224 -15.04 0.98 23.45
CA ASP A 224 -15.44 2.38 23.38
C ASP A 224 -14.24 3.34 23.23
N VAL A 225 -13.19 3.13 24.04
CA VAL A 225 -11.98 3.97 24.01
C VAL A 225 -11.18 3.72 22.73
N VAL A 226 -11.11 2.47 22.29
CA VAL A 226 -10.38 2.11 21.06
C VAL A 226 -11.06 2.69 19.84
N LEU A 227 -12.38 2.59 19.74
CA LEU A 227 -13.16 3.17 18.65
C LEU A 227 -13.01 4.69 18.58
N GLN A 228 -13.07 5.37 19.72
CA GLN A 228 -12.83 6.81 19.78
C GLN A 228 -11.43 7.18 19.28
N ASN A 229 -10.39 6.45 19.68
CA ASN A 229 -9.04 6.66 19.19
C ASN A 229 -8.91 6.43 17.67
N ILE A 230 -9.62 5.44 17.13
CA ILE A 230 -9.68 5.21 15.68
C ILE A 230 -10.29 6.42 14.98
N HIS A 231 -11.43 6.92 15.45
CA HIS A 231 -12.10 8.09 14.88
C HIS A 231 -11.19 9.34 14.90
N ASP A 232 -10.50 9.59 16.01
CA ASP A 232 -9.63 10.76 16.16
C ASP A 232 -8.46 10.75 15.17
N HIS A 233 -7.98 9.56 14.74
CA HIS A 233 -6.82 9.38 13.86
C HIS A 233 -7.18 8.87 12.45
N MET A 234 -8.46 8.60 12.18
CA MET A 234 -8.91 8.01 10.92
C MET A 234 -8.54 8.88 9.72
N ALA A 235 -8.68 10.21 9.82
CA ALA A 235 -8.35 11.11 8.73
C ALA A 235 -6.85 11.08 8.34
N GLU A 236 -5.97 10.80 9.30
CA GLU A 236 -4.53 10.63 9.05
C GLU A 236 -4.27 9.28 8.38
N HIS A 237 -4.90 8.21 8.85
CA HIS A 237 -4.79 6.87 8.27
C HIS A 237 -5.27 6.86 6.81
N VAL A 238 -6.48 7.37 6.54
CA VAL A 238 -7.01 7.51 5.19
C VAL A 238 -6.08 8.37 4.31
N GLY A 239 -5.44 9.40 4.90
CA GLY A 239 -4.49 10.27 4.21
C GLY A 239 -3.37 9.51 3.53
N HIS A 240 -2.75 8.53 4.19
CA HIS A 240 -1.68 7.71 3.61
C HIS A 240 -2.17 6.83 2.44
N ILE A 241 -3.36 6.24 2.57
CA ILE A 241 -3.97 5.47 1.49
C ILE A 241 -4.35 6.40 0.32
N TRP A 242 -4.88 7.59 0.62
CA TRP A 242 -5.22 8.61 -0.36
C TRP A 242 -4.01 9.06 -1.19
N GLU A 243 -2.87 9.37 -0.55
CA GLU A 243 -1.62 9.71 -1.23
C GLU A 243 -1.22 8.62 -2.23
N ARG A 244 -1.29 7.35 -1.80
CA ARG A 244 -0.99 6.22 -2.66
C ARG A 244 -1.94 6.10 -3.84
N LEU A 245 -3.25 6.24 -3.63
CA LEU A 245 -4.25 6.23 -4.69
C LEU A 245 -4.04 7.38 -5.69
N CYS A 246 -3.68 8.58 -5.21
CA CYS A 246 -3.35 9.73 -6.06
C CYS A 246 -2.12 9.47 -6.93
N GLN A 247 -1.06 8.91 -6.38
CA GLN A 247 0.13 8.52 -7.15
C GLN A 247 -0.22 7.51 -8.25
N ILE A 248 -1.01 6.49 -7.94
CA ILE A 248 -1.46 5.49 -8.92
C ILE A 248 -2.34 6.14 -10.00
N ALA A 249 -3.27 7.00 -9.62
CA ALA A 249 -4.17 7.68 -10.54
C ALA A 249 -3.47 8.64 -11.52
N VAL A 250 -2.31 9.17 -11.13
CA VAL A 250 -1.47 10.00 -12.00
C VAL A 250 -0.61 9.13 -12.93
N SER A 251 -0.08 8.03 -12.42
CA SER A 251 0.91 7.20 -13.10
C SER A 251 0.37 6.59 -14.40
N GLY A 252 1.02 6.86 -15.52
CA GLY A 252 0.65 6.36 -16.86
C GLY A 252 -0.59 7.00 -17.46
N ASN A 253 -1.25 7.94 -16.77
CA ASN A 253 -2.49 8.56 -17.24
C ASN A 253 -2.26 9.96 -17.82
N ASN A 254 -3.15 10.33 -18.77
CA ASN A 254 -3.21 11.69 -19.29
C ASN A 254 -4.13 12.52 -18.38
N VAL A 255 -3.54 13.26 -17.47
CA VAL A 255 -4.23 14.16 -16.55
C VAL A 255 -3.55 15.51 -16.54
N PHE A 256 -4.29 16.58 -16.32
CA PHE A 256 -3.77 17.96 -16.29
C PHE A 256 -3.06 18.40 -17.58
N GLY A 257 -3.37 17.76 -18.72
CA GLY A 257 -2.83 18.11 -20.04
C GLY A 257 -1.52 17.42 -20.41
N HIS A 258 -1.02 16.48 -19.58
CA HIS A 258 0.18 15.69 -19.85
C HIS A 258 -0.05 14.22 -19.48
N THR A 259 0.68 13.33 -20.14
CA THR A 259 0.83 11.93 -19.72
C THR A 259 2.03 11.83 -18.78
N TRP A 260 1.85 11.18 -17.63
CA TRP A 260 2.85 11.17 -16.57
C TRP A 260 3.56 9.82 -16.44
N ASN A 261 4.85 9.84 -16.19
CA ASN A 261 5.59 8.68 -15.71
C ASN A 261 5.08 8.24 -14.33
N VAL A 262 5.65 7.16 -13.80
CA VAL A 262 5.30 6.68 -12.46
C VAL A 262 5.48 7.80 -11.44
N ALA A 263 4.40 8.19 -10.81
CA ALA A 263 4.39 9.16 -9.74
C ALA A 263 4.90 8.53 -8.45
N ALA A 264 5.68 9.27 -7.70
CA ALA A 264 6.25 8.83 -6.43
C ALA A 264 6.26 9.98 -5.43
N HIS A 265 6.38 9.61 -4.18
CA HIS A 265 6.64 10.51 -3.06
C HIS A 265 8.09 10.99 -3.11
N TRP A 266 8.35 12.23 -2.73
CA TRP A 266 9.70 12.74 -2.55
C TRP A 266 9.88 13.31 -1.16
N TRP A 267 10.96 12.91 -0.49
CA TRP A 267 11.38 13.48 0.79
C TRP A 267 12.88 13.66 0.84
N GLY A 268 13.33 14.69 1.56
CA GLY A 268 14.75 14.92 1.70
C GLY A 268 15.08 16.16 2.51
N LYS A 269 16.38 16.28 2.83
CA LYS A 269 16.93 17.47 3.49
C LYS A 269 17.45 18.43 2.43
N VAL A 270 16.99 19.65 2.47
CA VAL A 270 17.45 20.73 1.60
C VAL A 270 18.22 21.77 2.41
N PRO A 271 19.34 22.28 1.88
CA PRO A 271 20.13 23.29 2.57
C PRO A 271 19.39 24.63 2.60
N VAL A 272 19.39 25.27 3.75
CA VAL A 272 18.88 26.65 3.94
C VAL A 272 20.06 27.59 4.01
N PHE A 273 20.08 28.59 3.11
CA PHE A 273 21.12 29.63 3.05
C PHE A 273 20.57 30.93 3.65
N LYS A 274 21.40 31.65 4.42
CA LYS A 274 21.12 33.04 4.74
C LYS A 274 21.67 33.93 3.64
N GLU A 275 21.01 35.07 3.43
CA GLU A 275 21.42 36.06 2.46
C GLU A 275 22.91 36.43 2.64
N GLY A 276 23.69 36.40 1.55
CA GLY A 276 25.12 36.64 1.54
C GLY A 276 26.03 35.50 2.03
N LYS A 277 25.50 34.35 2.45
CA LYS A 277 26.33 33.19 2.85
C LYS A 277 26.34 32.09 1.77
N LYS A 278 27.54 31.62 1.40
CA LYS A 278 27.73 30.49 0.46
C LYS A 278 27.60 29.13 1.14
N THR A 279 27.67 29.03 2.47
CA THR A 279 27.50 27.82 3.24
C THR A 279 26.11 27.76 3.85
N PRO A 280 25.45 26.61 3.82
CA PRO A 280 24.13 26.46 4.44
C PRO A 280 24.23 26.67 5.96
N VAL A 281 23.25 27.35 6.53
CA VAL A 281 23.19 27.62 7.99
C VAL A 281 22.40 26.51 8.72
N SER A 282 21.52 25.79 8.00
CA SER A 282 20.74 24.67 8.51
C SER A 282 20.24 23.79 7.36
N ASN A 283 19.64 22.66 7.69
CA ASN A 283 18.87 21.86 6.73
C ASN A 283 17.39 21.92 7.11
N ARG A 284 16.51 21.93 6.11
CA ARG A 284 15.07 21.80 6.24
C ARG A 284 14.65 20.47 5.63
N GLU A 285 13.81 19.73 6.32
CA GLU A 285 13.14 18.55 5.74
C GLU A 285 11.96 19.02 4.90
N LEU A 286 11.88 18.51 3.68
CA LEU A 286 10.80 18.76 2.75
C LEU A 286 10.24 17.43 2.27
N GLU A 287 8.97 17.48 1.94
CA GLU A 287 8.18 16.35 1.48
C GLU A 287 7.18 16.82 0.41
N PHE A 288 6.96 15.96 -0.62
CA PHE A 288 6.00 16.17 -1.68
C PHE A 288 5.29 14.83 -1.94
N ASP A 289 3.96 14.83 -1.84
CA ASP A 289 3.16 13.60 -1.83
C ASP A 289 3.09 12.96 -3.23
N VAL A 290 3.07 13.77 -4.30
CA VAL A 290 2.99 13.30 -5.68
C VAL A 290 3.98 14.07 -6.54
N VAL A 291 4.99 13.38 -7.08
CA VAL A 291 5.96 13.94 -8.04
C VAL A 291 6.04 13.02 -9.24
N ALA A 292 5.89 13.56 -10.47
CA ALA A 292 5.98 12.78 -11.71
C ALA A 292 6.58 13.62 -12.85
N GLU A 293 7.45 13.01 -13.67
CA GLU A 293 7.91 13.61 -14.92
C GLU A 293 6.90 13.39 -16.04
N SER A 294 6.72 14.40 -16.90
CA SER A 294 5.91 14.25 -18.09
C SER A 294 6.60 13.35 -19.12
N MET A 295 5.81 12.45 -19.73
CA MET A 295 6.25 11.63 -20.87
C MET A 295 6.27 12.45 -22.17
N ASP A 296 5.46 13.50 -22.23
CA ASP A 296 5.24 14.32 -23.42
C ASP A 296 6.25 15.49 -23.53
N ASP A 297 6.69 16.03 -22.37
CA ASP A 297 7.61 17.15 -22.28
C ASP A 297 8.60 16.94 -21.13
N LYS A 298 9.82 16.55 -21.45
CA LYS A 298 10.90 16.26 -20.47
C LYS A 298 11.23 17.42 -19.52
N ASP A 299 10.85 18.64 -19.89
CA ASP A 299 11.07 19.81 -19.06
C ASP A 299 9.90 20.10 -18.11
N THR A 300 8.85 19.32 -18.18
CA THR A 300 7.65 19.47 -17.33
C THR A 300 7.58 18.39 -16.26
N ILE A 301 7.30 18.84 -15.04
CA ILE A 301 7.15 17.98 -13.86
C ILE A 301 5.87 18.35 -13.10
N LEU A 302 5.13 17.33 -12.67
CA LEU A 302 4.01 17.48 -11.73
C LEU A 302 4.53 17.48 -10.30
N VAL A 303 4.03 18.40 -9.49
CA VAL A 303 4.23 18.40 -8.05
C VAL A 303 2.89 18.59 -7.37
N GLY A 304 2.50 17.64 -6.56
CA GLY A 304 1.19 17.58 -5.90
C GLY A 304 1.28 17.47 -4.39
N GLU A 305 0.25 18.01 -3.74
CA GLU A 305 0.00 17.89 -2.30
C GLU A 305 -1.36 17.22 -2.10
N CYS A 306 -1.42 16.20 -1.23
CA CYS A 306 -2.63 15.45 -0.89
C CYS A 306 -3.16 15.86 0.47
N LYS A 307 -4.48 16.03 0.61
CA LYS A 307 -5.11 16.32 1.90
C LYS A 307 -6.44 15.61 2.04
N TRP A 308 -6.56 14.77 3.05
CA TRP A 308 -7.80 14.10 3.46
C TRP A 308 -8.48 14.83 4.62
N LYS A 309 -8.48 16.15 4.58
CA LYS A 309 -9.17 17.02 5.55
C LYS A 309 -10.00 18.04 4.78
N SER A 310 -10.94 18.71 5.47
CA SER A 310 -11.68 19.82 4.87
C SER A 310 -10.71 20.85 4.27
N ALA A 311 -10.94 21.25 3.03
CA ALA A 311 -10.03 22.04 2.22
C ALA A 311 -10.38 23.54 2.21
N ASP A 312 -10.70 24.10 3.36
CA ASP A 312 -11.11 25.51 3.50
C ASP A 312 -10.02 26.52 3.01
N HIS A 313 -8.79 26.04 2.71
CA HIS A 313 -7.63 26.88 2.41
C HIS A 313 -6.78 26.36 1.23
N ALA A 314 -7.41 26.03 0.09
CA ALA A 314 -6.69 25.56 -1.10
C ALA A 314 -5.61 26.54 -1.59
N GLU A 315 -5.87 27.85 -1.55
CA GLU A 315 -4.90 28.91 -1.89
C GLU A 315 -3.67 28.86 -1.00
N ARG A 316 -3.87 28.64 0.30
CA ARG A 316 -2.76 28.52 1.25
C ARG A 316 -1.93 27.25 0.99
N LEU A 317 -2.58 26.13 0.69
CA LEU A 317 -1.89 24.89 0.35
C LEU A 317 -1.05 25.05 -0.92
N LEU A 318 -1.63 25.68 -1.95
CA LEU A 318 -0.90 26.00 -3.20
C LEU A 318 0.30 26.89 -2.94
N ALA A 319 0.13 27.99 -2.19
CA ALA A 319 1.22 28.89 -1.86
C ALA A 319 2.35 28.19 -1.07
N GLN A 320 2.00 27.31 -0.14
CA GLN A 320 2.95 26.48 0.60
C GLN A 320 3.69 25.50 -0.31
N LEU A 321 2.99 24.84 -1.22
CA LEU A 321 3.57 23.93 -2.20
C LEU A 321 4.54 24.66 -3.12
N GLN A 322 4.15 25.82 -3.67
CA GLN A 322 4.99 26.68 -4.50
C GLN A 322 6.25 27.13 -3.78
N GLU A 323 6.14 27.47 -2.48
CA GLU A 323 7.30 27.85 -1.66
C GLU A 323 8.24 26.66 -1.42
N LYS A 324 7.72 25.47 -1.10
CA LYS A 324 8.52 24.26 -0.92
C LYS A 324 9.31 23.91 -2.19
N VAL A 325 8.69 24.02 -3.37
CA VAL A 325 9.28 23.65 -4.68
C VAL A 325 10.52 24.46 -5.01
N LYS A 326 10.63 25.71 -4.57
CA LYS A 326 11.82 26.56 -4.79
C LYS A 326 13.12 25.93 -4.27
N TYR A 327 13.03 25.08 -3.27
CA TYR A 327 14.17 24.40 -2.65
C TYR A 327 14.40 22.98 -3.19
N ALA A 328 13.48 22.44 -3.98
CA ALA A 328 13.58 21.08 -4.50
C ALA A 328 14.52 20.98 -5.69
N SER A 329 15.56 20.18 -5.56
CA SER A 329 16.59 20.04 -6.62
C SER A 329 16.03 19.45 -7.92
N PHE A 330 15.05 18.55 -7.85
CA PHE A 330 14.43 17.94 -9.00
C PHE A 330 13.58 18.91 -9.84
N ALA A 331 13.15 20.03 -9.23
CA ALA A 331 12.31 21.04 -9.88
C ALA A 331 13.13 22.11 -10.59
N LYS A 332 14.47 22.15 -10.38
CA LYS A 332 15.33 23.21 -10.89
C LYS A 332 15.36 23.23 -12.43
N GLY A 333 14.93 24.35 -13.03
CA GLY A 333 14.89 24.53 -14.48
C GLY A 333 13.74 23.82 -15.18
N LYS A 334 12.81 23.22 -14.43
CA LYS A 334 11.62 22.55 -14.96
C LYS A 334 10.40 23.48 -14.96
N LYS A 335 9.47 23.22 -15.85
CA LYS A 335 8.10 23.75 -15.79
C LYS A 335 7.31 22.95 -14.79
N ILE A 336 6.69 23.60 -13.83
CA ILE A 336 5.97 22.92 -12.74
C ILE A 336 4.47 22.97 -12.99
N VAL A 337 3.84 21.82 -13.03
CA VAL A 337 2.38 21.66 -12.95
C VAL A 337 2.04 21.41 -11.48
N TYR A 338 1.41 22.37 -10.84
CA TYR A 338 0.98 22.26 -9.46
C TYR A 338 -0.39 21.60 -9.39
N ALA A 339 -0.56 20.61 -8.51
CA ALA A 339 -1.82 19.92 -8.29
C ALA A 339 -2.17 19.76 -6.82
N LEU A 340 -3.44 19.85 -6.48
CA LEU A 340 -3.99 19.53 -5.17
C LEU A 340 -4.92 18.33 -5.28
N PHE A 341 -4.74 17.35 -4.43
CA PHE A 341 -5.58 16.16 -4.31
C PHE A 341 -6.35 16.27 -3.00
N LEU A 342 -7.64 16.61 -3.10
CA LEU A 342 -8.45 17.03 -1.96
C LEU A 342 -9.63 16.08 -1.76
N ARG A 343 -9.99 15.84 -0.51
CA ARG A 343 -11.17 15.04 -0.13
C ARG A 343 -12.48 15.61 -0.68
N GLU A 344 -12.59 16.92 -0.77
CA GLU A 344 -13.80 17.66 -1.21
C GLU A 344 -13.42 18.98 -1.85
N GLN A 345 -14.37 19.57 -2.59
CA GLN A 345 -14.15 20.86 -3.23
C GLN A 345 -13.94 21.98 -2.20
N PRO A 346 -12.92 22.82 -2.38
CA PRO A 346 -12.68 23.96 -1.49
C PRO A 346 -13.74 25.05 -1.70
N LEU A 347 -13.96 25.87 -0.67
CA LEU A 347 -14.88 26.99 -0.71
C LEU A 347 -14.42 28.11 -1.68
N SER A 348 -13.10 28.27 -1.84
CA SER A 348 -12.50 29.23 -2.77
C SER A 348 -11.88 28.48 -3.95
N ILE A 349 -12.15 29.01 -5.18
CA ILE A 349 -11.56 28.47 -6.40
C ILE A 349 -10.14 29.07 -6.56
N THR A 350 -9.14 28.20 -6.67
CA THR A 350 -7.75 28.55 -6.97
C THR A 350 -7.43 28.20 -8.42
N ASP A 351 -6.53 28.97 -9.03
CA ASP A 351 -6.00 28.65 -10.36
C ASP A 351 -4.90 27.58 -10.27
N CYS A 352 -5.29 26.37 -9.81
CA CYS A 352 -4.43 25.20 -9.86
C CYS A 352 -5.21 23.96 -10.29
N LYS A 353 -4.48 22.94 -10.68
CA LYS A 353 -5.07 21.63 -11.02
C LYS A 353 -5.56 20.96 -9.75
N MET A 354 -6.76 20.39 -9.79
CA MET A 354 -7.34 19.67 -8.64
C MET A 354 -7.88 18.31 -9.07
N MET A 355 -7.80 17.35 -8.18
CA MET A 355 -8.46 16.04 -8.26
C MET A 355 -9.18 15.74 -6.94
N PHE A 356 -10.34 15.12 -7.07
CA PHE A 356 -11.21 14.70 -5.98
C PHE A 356 -11.38 13.17 -5.99
N PRO A 357 -12.01 12.56 -4.99
CA PRO A 357 -12.19 11.11 -4.89
C PRO A 357 -12.69 10.45 -6.18
N GLU A 358 -13.71 11.05 -6.83
CA GLU A 358 -14.28 10.55 -8.08
C GLU A 358 -13.26 10.54 -9.23
N ASP A 359 -12.45 11.60 -9.32
CA ASP A 359 -11.43 11.71 -10.37
C ASP A 359 -10.31 10.70 -10.15
N VAL A 360 -9.88 10.53 -8.90
CA VAL A 360 -8.83 9.56 -8.54
C VAL A 360 -9.32 8.15 -8.84
N LEU A 361 -10.53 7.75 -8.38
CA LEU A 361 -11.06 6.41 -8.63
C LEU A 361 -11.25 6.11 -10.13
N LYS A 362 -11.67 7.09 -10.94
CA LYS A 362 -11.80 6.95 -12.40
C LYS A 362 -10.48 6.73 -13.12
N ASN A 363 -9.39 7.26 -12.57
CA ASN A 363 -8.05 7.18 -13.17
C ASN A 363 -7.20 6.03 -12.61
N LEU A 364 -7.72 5.20 -11.70
CA LEU A 364 -7.02 3.98 -11.29
C LEU A 364 -6.97 2.99 -12.47
N PRO A 365 -5.87 2.25 -12.66
CA PRO A 365 -5.73 1.28 -13.75
C PRO A 365 -6.78 0.18 -13.63
N LYS A 366 -7.25 -0.30 -14.81
CA LYS A 366 -8.26 -1.38 -14.89
C LYS A 366 -7.66 -2.72 -14.52
#